data_aadd2856f80f9488d9e3275f35ac2de9
#
_entry.id   aadd2856f80f9488d9e3275f35ac2de9
#
_cell.length_a   1.000
_cell.length_b   1.000
_cell.length_c   1.000
_cell.angle_alpha   90.00
_cell.angle_beta   90.00
_cell.angle_gamma   90.00
#
_symmetry.space_group_name_H-M   'P 1'
#
loop_
_entity.id
_entity.type
_entity.pdbx_description
1 polymer ?
#
loop_
_entity_poly.entity_id
_entity_poly.type
_entity_poly.pdbx_seq_one_letter_code
_entity_poly.pdbx_strand_id
1 'polypeptide(L)'
;ILVESNSSVVRYYGDRKPSIDTPVQIRIYENAPEINYMIHGHYYIYGAPFTKSFYPCGDLREYDEIAEIIAKTYDNYAMGAINLRNHGFLLYSSTIDQMEQLFEKSIFVERRIGKEQVPLSEIAFR
;
A
#
# COMPACT_ATOMS: atom_id res chain seq x y z
N ILE A 1 -2.61 16.21 8.45
CA ILE A 1 -2.31 16.51 7.03
C ILE A 1 -3.58 17.03 6.39
N LEU A 2 -3.54 18.26 5.95
CA LEU A 2 -4.60 18.83 5.12
C LEU A 2 -4.28 18.56 3.65
N VAL A 3 -5.22 17.97 2.97
CA VAL A 3 -5.05 17.60 1.57
C VAL A 3 -6.06 18.33 0.73
N GLU A 4 -5.60 18.95 -0.33
CA GLU A 4 -6.49 19.49 -1.35
C GLU A 4 -6.67 18.41 -2.44
N SER A 5 -7.90 17.95 -2.62
CA SER A 5 -8.24 17.06 -3.72
C SER A 5 -8.02 17.77 -5.06
N ASN A 6 -7.57 17.04 -6.07
CA ASN A 6 -7.24 17.56 -7.40
C ASN A 6 -5.99 18.43 -7.49
N SER A 7 -5.20 18.51 -6.42
CA SER A 7 -3.92 19.21 -6.43
C SER A 7 -2.78 18.24 -6.33
N SER A 8 -1.68 18.51 -7.02
CA SER A 8 -0.42 17.80 -6.83
C SER A 8 0.32 18.27 -5.57
N VAL A 9 -0.25 19.21 -4.85
CA VAL A 9 0.34 19.79 -3.65
C VAL A 9 -0.28 19.18 -2.42
N VAL A 10 0.55 18.67 -1.53
CA VAL A 10 0.15 18.19 -0.20
C VAL A 10 0.52 19.29 0.80
N ARG A 11 -0.49 19.83 1.48
CA ARG A 11 -0.27 20.76 2.59
C ARG A 11 -0.34 20.01 3.90
N TYR A 12 0.57 20.34 4.80
CA TYR A 12 0.63 19.66 6.09
C TYR A 12 0.96 20.63 7.22
N TYR A 13 0.59 20.22 8.42
CA TYR A 13 0.94 20.92 9.64
C TYR A 13 1.86 20.05 10.49
N GLY A 14 2.85 20.64 11.11
CA GLY A 14 3.77 19.95 12.00
C GLY A 14 5.23 20.08 11.57
N ASP A 15 6.10 19.52 12.36
CA ASP A 15 7.55 19.67 12.21
C ASP A 15 8.17 18.71 11.22
N ARG A 16 7.42 17.70 10.78
CA ARG A 16 7.92 16.66 9.89
C ARG A 16 7.15 16.63 8.58
N LYS A 17 7.90 16.59 7.51
CA LYS A 17 7.34 16.45 6.17
C LYS A 17 6.71 15.07 6.00
N PRO A 18 5.51 14.97 5.41
CA PRO A 18 4.93 13.69 5.05
C PRO A 18 5.80 12.89 4.08
N SER A 19 5.58 11.57 4.06
CA SER A 19 6.24 10.68 3.12
C SER A 19 5.99 11.09 1.67
N ILE A 20 6.94 10.82 0.80
CA ILE A 20 6.79 10.97 -0.64
C ILE A 20 5.68 10.04 -1.20
N ASP A 21 5.30 8.99 -0.46
CA ASP A 21 4.21 8.09 -0.85
C ASP A 21 2.82 8.67 -0.59
N THR A 22 2.73 9.78 0.12
CA THR A 22 1.47 10.41 0.51
C THR A 22 0.49 10.62 -0.65
N PRO A 23 0.89 11.07 -1.85
CA PRO A 23 -0.05 11.26 -2.95
C PRO A 23 -0.80 9.98 -3.35
N VAL A 24 -0.13 8.84 -3.34
CA VAL A 24 -0.76 7.55 -3.65
C VAL A 24 -1.78 7.17 -2.57
N GLN A 25 -1.40 7.33 -1.30
CA GLN A 25 -2.27 7.02 -0.17
C GLN A 25 -3.52 7.90 -0.15
N ILE A 26 -3.36 9.18 -0.42
CA ILE A 26 -4.48 10.12 -0.53
C ILE A 26 -5.45 9.67 -1.62
N ARG A 27 -4.94 9.30 -2.78
CA ARG A 27 -5.76 8.85 -3.89
C ARG A 27 -6.58 7.61 -3.52
N ILE A 28 -6.00 6.69 -2.73
CA ILE A 28 -6.72 5.53 -2.21
C ILE A 28 -7.89 5.97 -1.33
N TYR A 29 -7.64 6.85 -0.36
CA TYR A 29 -8.70 7.35 0.53
C TYR A 29 -9.82 8.06 -0.23
N GLU A 30 -9.47 8.87 -1.22
CA GLU A 30 -10.46 9.61 -2.00
C GLU A 30 -11.38 8.70 -2.83
N ASN A 31 -10.84 7.60 -3.33
CA ASN A 31 -11.58 6.71 -4.23
C ASN A 31 -12.15 5.47 -3.54
N ALA A 32 -11.79 5.23 -2.30
CA ALA A 32 -12.28 4.12 -1.49
C ALA A 32 -12.69 4.64 -0.10
N PRO A 33 -13.84 5.31 0.01
CA PRO A 33 -14.25 5.96 1.26
C PRO A 33 -14.48 4.99 2.41
N GLU A 34 -14.61 3.70 2.16
CA GLU A 34 -14.69 2.66 3.18
C GLU A 34 -13.37 2.43 3.90
N ILE A 35 -12.26 2.78 3.27
CA ILE A 35 -10.93 2.65 3.87
C ILE A 35 -10.69 3.84 4.79
N ASN A 36 -10.43 3.57 6.06
CA ASN A 36 -10.16 4.58 7.08
C ASN A 36 -8.76 4.47 7.67
N TYR A 37 -8.12 3.32 7.52
CA TYR A 37 -6.81 3.06 8.10
C TYR A 37 -5.89 2.40 7.08
N MET A 38 -4.63 2.84 7.06
CA MET A 38 -3.58 2.22 6.26
C MET A 38 -2.28 2.14 7.05
N ILE A 39 -1.54 1.06 6.81
CA ILE A 39 -0.14 0.93 7.25
C ILE A 39 0.69 0.64 6.01
N HIS A 40 1.75 1.40 5.85
CA HIS A 40 2.72 1.22 4.77
C HIS A 40 4.12 1.01 5.35
N GLY A 41 4.88 0.14 4.74
CA GLY A 41 6.25 -0.12 5.11
C GLY A 41 7.02 -0.78 3.98
N HIS A 42 8.33 -0.97 4.19
CA HIS A 42 9.24 -1.48 3.15
C HIS A 42 9.66 -2.93 3.37
N TYR A 43 8.72 -3.72 3.83
CA TYR A 43 8.78 -5.19 3.85
C TYR A 43 7.75 -5.74 2.86
N TYR A 44 7.75 -7.05 2.66
CA TYR A 44 6.66 -7.73 1.99
C TYR A 44 5.82 -8.51 3.00
N ILE A 45 4.57 -8.78 2.62
CA ILE A 45 3.67 -9.60 3.40
C ILE A 45 3.51 -10.94 2.67
N TYR A 46 3.81 -12.03 3.37
CA TYR A 46 3.66 -13.37 2.83
C TYR A 46 2.22 -13.63 2.40
N GLY A 47 2.05 -14.09 1.17
CA GLY A 47 0.73 -14.44 0.62
C GLY A 47 -0.07 -13.29 0.04
N ALA A 48 0.36 -12.04 0.21
CA ALA A 48 -0.36 -10.91 -0.37
C ALA A 48 -0.07 -10.75 -1.87
N PRO A 49 -1.05 -10.31 -2.66
CA PRO A 49 -0.84 -10.07 -4.08
C PRO A 49 0.13 -8.93 -4.33
N PHE A 50 0.85 -9.00 -5.44
CA PHE A 50 1.81 -7.99 -5.87
C PHE A 50 1.25 -7.10 -6.97
N THR A 51 1.60 -5.82 -6.94
CA THR A 51 1.49 -4.97 -8.12
C THR A 51 2.41 -5.51 -9.22
N LYS A 52 2.07 -5.25 -10.47
CA LYS A 52 2.79 -5.81 -11.62
C LYS A 52 4.14 -5.14 -11.86
N SER A 53 4.18 -3.83 -11.69
CA SER A 53 5.30 -3.00 -12.09
C SER A 53 5.88 -2.23 -10.91
N PHE A 54 7.16 -1.91 -11.02
CA PHE A 54 7.79 -0.98 -10.11
C PHE A 54 7.61 0.46 -10.60
N TYR A 55 7.24 1.34 -9.68
CA TYR A 55 7.20 2.77 -9.91
C TYR A 55 7.96 3.49 -8.80
N PRO A 56 8.57 4.64 -9.11
CA PRO A 56 9.17 5.46 -8.06
C PRO A 56 8.15 5.85 -6.99
N CYS A 57 8.59 5.99 -5.76
CA CYS A 57 7.74 6.39 -4.65
C CYS A 57 6.95 7.66 -4.96
N GLY A 58 5.64 7.63 -4.72
CA GLY A 58 4.74 8.75 -4.99
C GLY A 58 4.19 8.82 -6.42
N ASP A 59 4.61 7.93 -7.30
CA ASP A 59 4.10 7.86 -8.68
C ASP A 59 2.66 7.34 -8.68
N LEU A 60 1.73 8.11 -9.22
CA LEU A 60 0.31 7.77 -9.23
C LEU A 60 -0.05 6.55 -10.09
N ARG A 61 0.84 6.09 -10.95
CA ARG A 61 0.64 4.84 -11.68
C ARG A 61 0.62 3.63 -10.75
N GLU A 62 1.31 3.71 -9.61
CA GLU A 62 1.23 2.68 -8.58
C GLU A 62 -0.19 2.59 -8.01
N TYR A 63 -0.86 3.72 -7.82
CA TYR A 63 -2.25 3.74 -7.40
C TYR A 63 -3.16 2.97 -8.36
N ASP A 64 -2.98 3.12 -9.66
CA ASP A 64 -3.82 2.43 -10.65
C ASP A 64 -3.72 0.91 -10.51
N GLU A 65 -2.52 0.40 -10.26
CA GLU A 65 -2.32 -1.03 -10.03
C GLU A 65 -2.89 -1.50 -8.69
N ILE A 66 -2.77 -0.68 -7.65
CA ILE A 66 -3.38 -0.95 -6.34
C ILE A 66 -4.89 -1.06 -6.48
N ALA A 67 -5.51 -0.09 -7.15
CA ALA A 67 -6.95 -0.07 -7.38
C ALA A 67 -7.44 -1.30 -8.15
N GLU A 68 -6.67 -1.73 -9.14
CA GLU A 68 -6.98 -2.95 -9.90
C GLU A 68 -6.95 -4.20 -9.00
N ILE A 69 -5.97 -4.31 -8.13
CA ILE A 69 -5.88 -5.44 -7.19
C ILE A 69 -7.05 -5.43 -6.22
N ILE A 70 -7.39 -4.29 -5.66
CA ILE A 70 -8.51 -4.15 -4.73
C ILE A 70 -9.80 -4.58 -5.42
N ALA A 71 -10.05 -4.11 -6.64
CA ALA A 71 -11.25 -4.44 -7.39
C ALA A 71 -11.37 -5.93 -7.73
N LYS A 72 -10.24 -6.61 -7.97
CA LYS A 72 -10.24 -8.03 -8.35
C LYS A 72 -10.19 -8.99 -7.18
N THR A 73 -9.54 -8.60 -6.10
CA THR A 73 -9.20 -9.49 -4.99
C THR A 73 -10.10 -9.30 -3.78
N TYR A 74 -10.55 -8.06 -3.56
CA TYR A 74 -11.35 -7.69 -2.39
C TYR A 74 -12.65 -7.03 -2.84
N ASP A 75 -13.78 -7.65 -2.49
CA ASP A 75 -15.09 -7.25 -2.99
C ASP A 75 -15.59 -5.89 -2.51
N ASN A 76 -15.11 -5.39 -1.38
CA ASN A 76 -15.71 -4.24 -0.72
C ASN A 76 -14.75 -3.25 -0.06
N TYR A 77 -13.48 -3.32 -0.34
CA TYR A 77 -12.48 -2.45 0.27
C TYR A 77 -12.43 -2.49 1.80
N ALA A 78 -13.05 -3.51 2.43
CA ALA A 78 -13.17 -3.54 3.89
C ALA A 78 -11.83 -3.74 4.58
N MET A 79 -11.02 -4.67 4.10
CA MET A 79 -9.68 -4.91 4.60
C MET A 79 -8.86 -5.71 3.59
N GLY A 80 -7.57 -5.47 3.57
CA GLY A 80 -6.68 -6.21 2.68
C GLY A 80 -5.21 -5.88 2.84
N ALA A 81 -4.40 -6.67 2.16
CA ALA A 81 -2.95 -6.53 2.13
C ALA A 81 -2.46 -6.61 0.67
N ILE A 82 -1.57 -5.73 0.30
CA ILE A 82 -1.00 -5.65 -1.05
C ILE A 82 0.51 -5.47 -0.93
N ASN A 83 1.25 -6.22 -1.74
CA ASN A 83 2.66 -5.98 -1.92
C ASN A 83 2.89 -5.07 -3.13
N LEU A 84 3.68 -4.05 -2.92
CA LEU A 84 4.07 -3.09 -3.93
C LEU A 84 5.42 -3.52 -4.50
N ARG A 85 5.46 -3.85 -5.78
CA ARG A 85 6.65 -4.42 -6.42
C ARG A 85 7.88 -3.54 -6.23
N ASN A 86 8.94 -4.11 -5.68
CA ASN A 86 10.21 -3.45 -5.38
C ASN A 86 10.07 -2.21 -4.49
N HIS A 87 9.00 -2.11 -3.71
CA HIS A 87 8.72 -0.95 -2.87
C HIS A 87 8.41 -1.36 -1.43
N GLY A 88 7.39 -2.15 -1.20
CA GLY A 88 6.99 -2.53 0.15
C GLY A 88 5.62 -3.15 0.20
N PHE A 89 4.87 -2.81 1.24
CA PHE A 89 3.51 -3.32 1.43
C PHE A 89 2.54 -2.19 1.78
N LEU A 90 1.28 -2.51 1.65
CA LEU A 90 0.16 -1.69 2.10
C LEU A 90 -0.86 -2.59 2.79
N LEU A 91 -1.19 -2.26 4.04
CA LEU A 91 -2.37 -2.80 4.73
C LEU A 91 -3.44 -1.72 4.74
N TYR A 92 -4.68 -2.11 4.55
CA TYR A 92 -5.81 -1.18 4.64
C TYR A 92 -7.02 -1.82 5.30
N SER A 93 -7.83 -1.02 5.98
CA SER A 93 -9.06 -1.49 6.60
C SER A 93 -10.06 -0.37 6.84
N SER A 94 -11.32 -0.76 7.09
CA SER A 94 -12.38 0.16 7.47
C SER A 94 -12.35 0.50 8.95
N THR A 95 -11.97 -0.45 9.80
CA THR A 95 -11.97 -0.29 11.26
C THR A 95 -10.60 -0.57 11.84
N ILE A 96 -10.36 -0.03 13.04
CA ILE A 96 -9.11 -0.27 13.75
C ILE A 96 -8.99 -1.74 14.18
N ASP A 97 -10.09 -2.38 14.55
CA ASP A 97 -10.09 -3.81 14.91
C ASP A 97 -9.68 -4.68 13.73
N GLN A 98 -10.15 -4.38 12.54
CA GLN A 98 -9.73 -5.07 11.33
C GLN A 98 -8.23 -4.86 11.06
N MET A 99 -7.73 -3.65 11.29
CA MET A 99 -6.30 -3.37 11.10
C MET A 99 -5.45 -4.16 12.08
N GLU A 100 -5.86 -4.24 13.35
CA GLU A 100 -5.16 -5.06 14.34
C GLU A 100 -5.13 -6.53 13.95
N GLN A 101 -6.24 -7.08 13.49
CA GLN A 101 -6.31 -8.46 13.00
C GLN A 101 -5.41 -8.70 11.80
N LEU A 102 -5.43 -7.77 10.83
CA LEU A 102 -4.57 -7.85 9.66
C LEU A 102 -3.09 -7.84 10.05
N PHE A 103 -2.71 -6.91 10.91
CA PHE A 103 -1.34 -6.77 11.35
C PHE A 103 -0.85 -8.01 12.10
N GLU A 104 -1.67 -8.55 13.01
CA GLU A 104 -1.34 -9.75 13.77
C GLU A 104 -1.19 -10.99 12.88
N LYS A 105 -2.02 -11.11 11.85
CA LYS A 105 -1.97 -12.23 10.90
C LYS A 105 -0.86 -12.10 9.86
N SER A 106 -0.35 -10.91 9.65
CA SER A 106 0.65 -10.65 8.63
C SER A 106 1.99 -11.26 9.00
N ILE A 107 2.59 -11.97 8.06
CA ILE A 107 3.96 -12.46 8.16
C ILE A 107 4.81 -11.55 7.29
N PHE A 108 5.65 -10.75 7.93
CA PHE A 108 6.51 -9.82 7.24
C PHE A 108 7.79 -10.51 6.79
N VAL A 109 8.13 -10.30 5.53
CA VAL A 109 9.33 -10.86 4.90
C VAL A 109 10.21 -9.71 4.45
N GLU A 110 11.48 -9.75 4.80
CA GLU A 110 12.42 -8.72 4.40
C GLU A 110 12.55 -8.67 2.88
N ARG A 111 12.45 -7.45 2.32
CA ARG A 111 12.74 -7.26 0.90
C ARG A 111 14.22 -7.42 0.65
N ARG A 112 14.56 -8.23 -0.33
CA ARG A 112 15.94 -8.28 -0.81
C ARG A 112 16.19 -7.13 -1.77
N ILE A 113 17.10 -6.27 -1.39
CA ILE A 113 17.56 -5.17 -2.23
C ILE A 113 18.92 -5.58 -2.77
N GLY A 114 19.10 -5.61 -4.09
CA GLY A 114 20.37 -5.91 -4.71
C GLY A 114 20.29 -6.82 -5.92
N LYS A 115 21.30 -7.66 -6.08
CA LYS A 115 21.52 -8.43 -7.33
C LYS A 115 20.49 -9.51 -7.63
N GLU A 116 19.76 -9.98 -6.62
CA GLU A 116 18.74 -10.99 -6.82
C GLU A 116 17.45 -10.32 -7.25
N GLN A 117 17.09 -10.55 -8.48
CA GLN A 117 15.90 -9.97 -9.09
C GLN A 117 14.69 -10.91 -9.02
N VAL A 118 14.82 -12.01 -8.32
CA VAL A 118 13.70 -12.98 -8.21
C VAL A 118 12.65 -12.39 -7.29
N PRO A 119 11.42 -12.13 -7.78
CA PRO A 119 10.36 -11.62 -6.94
C PRO A 119 10.05 -12.59 -5.81
N LEU A 120 9.89 -12.07 -4.59
CA LEU A 120 9.53 -12.90 -3.44
C LEU A 120 8.23 -13.68 -3.67
N SER A 121 7.31 -13.13 -4.46
CA SER A 121 6.09 -13.82 -4.85
C SER A 121 6.34 -15.15 -5.53
N GLU A 122 7.43 -15.31 -6.25
CA GLU A 122 7.77 -16.56 -6.93
C GLU A 122 8.41 -17.58 -5.99
N ILE A 123 9.00 -17.13 -4.89
CA ILE A 123 9.70 -17.98 -3.93
C ILE A 123 8.83 -18.24 -2.71
N ALA A 124 8.28 -17.19 -2.10
CA ALA A 124 7.65 -17.24 -0.80
C ALA A 124 6.16 -17.60 -0.85
N PHE A 125 5.49 -17.36 -1.97
CA PHE A 125 4.03 -17.46 -2.08
C PHE A 125 3.55 -18.58 -3.01
N ARG A 126 4.42 -19.48 -3.36
CA ARG A 126 4.05 -20.67 -4.12
C ARG A 126 3.39 -21.73 -3.25
#